data_68e9a35db218035579cd3726f6cd58c1
#
_entry.id   68e9a35db218035579cd3726f6cd58c1
#
_cell.length_a   1.000
_cell.length_b   1.000
_cell.length_c   1.000
_cell.angle_alpha   90.00
_cell.angle_beta   90.00
_cell.angle_gamma   90.00
#
_symmetry.space_group_name_H-M   'P 1'
#
loop_
_entity.id
_entity.type
_entity.pdbx_description
1 polymer ?
#
loop_
_entity_poly.entity_id
_entity_poly.type
_entity_poly.pdbx_seq_one_letter_code
_entity_poly.pdbx_strand_id
1 'polypeptide(L)'
;MKKLLAAILVLTLAALACVTPFAEPASQTNVGTVVAQTMQALTAVASPAPVATSAPPSGTSDLLPHPLYYLNNDSAGFLQVHRLEMDGKTVQQITFEPGNVETYDVSPVDGSVAYTSNNQLLLVEVDGSDRLLLVDGGPLASDESYATSRVGNVAWSPDGKTIAFGYGGLNFYALDTGAINKVLENQVDTTPGIAVLREGYSPKEYAPDGSKLLINIGYYEGGVYALYYLSGNTLIRSGENAVTCCEGSWTPDGSAYYAASPYLGMISPGLWRINADGKVDTLLDGEFPGPLEFAQAPILGPDGQLYFFHYSLPKAEDIANRTPLYMVRSETDGVTGRTNLYPEPFENINEILWAPDASFAILAIAPLENIFQGGKAEIYYTDGSPSMPLVPFAQEMRWGP
;
A
#
# COMPACT_ATOMS: atom_id res chain seq x y z
N MET A 1 19.19 -48.99 39.66
CA MET A 1 20.49 -49.20 38.97
C MET A 1 20.40 -49.12 37.44
N LYS A 2 19.41 -49.67 36.74
CA LYS A 2 19.37 -49.65 35.27
C LYS A 2 19.18 -48.24 34.66
N LYS A 3 18.50 -47.30 35.33
CA LYS A 3 18.32 -45.91 34.84
C LYS A 3 19.55 -45.02 35.00
N LEU A 4 20.43 -45.34 35.97
CA LEU A 4 21.69 -44.60 36.19
C LEU A 4 22.76 -44.96 35.15
N LEU A 5 22.81 -46.21 34.71
CA LEU A 5 23.72 -46.68 33.67
C LEU A 5 23.42 -46.09 32.29
N ALA A 6 22.13 -45.86 31.96
CA ALA A 6 21.75 -45.26 30.71
C ALA A 6 22.13 -43.75 30.61
N ALA A 7 22.06 -43.03 31.73
CA ALA A 7 22.47 -41.62 31.78
C ALA A 7 23.98 -41.43 31.64
N ILE A 8 24.78 -42.33 32.19
CA ILE A 8 26.24 -42.29 32.08
C ILE A 8 26.69 -42.63 30.65
N LEU A 9 26.00 -43.53 29.95
CA LEU A 9 26.33 -43.91 28.57
C LEU A 9 26.05 -42.77 27.58
N VAL A 10 25.01 -41.97 27.80
CA VAL A 10 24.68 -40.78 26.96
C VAL A 10 25.69 -39.65 27.17
N LEU A 11 26.17 -39.44 28.40
CA LEU A 11 27.17 -38.41 28.68
C LEU A 11 28.56 -38.75 28.10
N THR A 12 28.94 -40.03 28.03
CA THR A 12 30.23 -40.44 27.45
C THR A 12 30.28 -40.39 25.93
N LEU A 13 29.13 -40.51 25.23
CA LEU A 13 29.03 -40.35 23.79
C LEU A 13 29.08 -38.88 23.33
N ALA A 14 28.67 -37.93 24.18
CA ALA A 14 28.74 -36.50 23.86
C ALA A 14 30.16 -35.92 23.99
N ALA A 15 31.06 -36.56 24.68
CA ALA A 15 32.44 -36.08 24.91
C ALA A 15 33.43 -36.47 23.78
N LEU A 16 33.04 -37.33 22.84
CA LEU A 16 33.92 -37.82 21.75
C LEU A 16 33.75 -37.07 20.42
N ALA A 17 32.93 -36.05 20.34
CA ALA A 17 32.62 -35.35 19.10
C ALA A 17 33.43 -34.04 18.84
N CYS A 18 34.42 -33.71 19.68
CA CYS A 18 35.19 -32.46 19.53
C CYS A 18 36.70 -32.72 19.46
N VAL A 19 37.18 -33.44 18.42
CA VAL A 19 38.58 -33.34 18.00
C VAL A 19 38.63 -33.33 16.48
N THR A 20 38.58 -32.13 15.89
CA THR A 20 39.02 -31.90 14.51
C THR A 20 40.41 -31.29 14.53
N PRO A 21 41.39 -31.78 13.73
CA PRO A 21 42.73 -31.20 13.68
C PRO A 21 42.68 -29.82 13.05
N PHE A 22 43.39 -28.88 13.64
CA PHE A 22 43.62 -27.54 13.08
C PHE A 22 44.31 -27.67 11.73
N ALA A 23 43.68 -27.13 10.68
CA ALA A 23 44.33 -26.89 9.41
C ALA A 23 45.18 -25.60 9.53
N GLU A 24 46.43 -25.66 9.06
CA GLU A 24 47.32 -24.50 8.99
C GLU A 24 46.71 -23.35 8.15
N PRO A 25 46.97 -22.08 8.50
CA PRO A 25 46.44 -20.95 7.74
C PRO A 25 47.12 -20.88 6.37
N ALA A 26 46.33 -20.95 5.32
CA ALA A 26 46.75 -20.67 3.96
C ALA A 26 47.29 -19.23 3.86
N SER A 27 48.45 -19.11 3.22
CA SER A 27 49.16 -17.83 2.97
C SER A 27 48.23 -16.80 2.37
N GLN A 28 48.18 -15.62 2.96
CA GLN A 28 47.42 -14.46 2.45
C GLN A 28 47.86 -14.12 1.04
N THR A 29 47.05 -14.42 0.04
CA THR A 29 47.20 -13.91 -1.31
C THR A 29 46.84 -12.41 -1.28
N ASN A 30 47.77 -11.57 -1.71
CA ASN A 30 47.66 -10.12 -1.66
C ASN A 30 46.53 -9.66 -2.58
N VAL A 31 45.42 -9.23 -1.99
CA VAL A 31 44.19 -8.80 -2.70
C VAL A 31 44.45 -7.70 -3.72
N GLY A 32 45.49 -6.88 -3.52
CA GLY A 32 45.92 -5.85 -4.46
C GLY A 32 46.38 -6.37 -5.83
N THR A 33 46.97 -7.60 -5.88
CA THR A 33 47.47 -8.19 -7.12
C THR A 33 46.34 -8.76 -7.98
N VAL A 34 45.27 -9.27 -7.35
CA VAL A 34 44.10 -9.81 -8.06
C VAL A 34 43.28 -8.68 -8.69
N VAL A 35 43.09 -7.55 -7.98
CA VAL A 35 42.39 -6.39 -8.50
C VAL A 35 43.10 -5.77 -9.69
N ALA A 36 44.45 -5.67 -9.66
CA ALA A 36 45.23 -5.12 -10.77
C ALA A 36 45.15 -6.00 -12.02
N GLN A 37 45.15 -7.33 -11.89
CA GLN A 37 45.02 -8.25 -13.03
C GLN A 37 43.62 -8.23 -13.65
N THR A 38 42.55 -8.05 -12.84
CA THR A 38 41.21 -7.93 -13.36
C THR A 38 40.97 -6.63 -14.10
N MET A 39 41.59 -5.52 -13.68
CA MET A 39 41.50 -4.22 -14.37
C MET A 39 42.26 -4.21 -15.70
N GLN A 40 43.39 -4.93 -15.82
CA GLN A 40 44.12 -5.06 -17.07
C GLN A 40 43.42 -5.94 -18.11
N ALA A 41 42.66 -6.95 -17.67
CA ALA A 41 41.84 -7.78 -18.55
C ALA A 41 40.62 -7.03 -19.12
N LEU A 42 40.07 -6.08 -18.41
CA LEU A 42 38.95 -5.25 -18.87
C LEU A 42 39.32 -4.17 -19.87
N THR A 43 40.61 -3.75 -19.91
CA THR A 43 41.08 -2.71 -20.84
C THR A 43 41.53 -3.28 -22.22
N ALA A 44 41.67 -4.60 -22.37
CA ALA A 44 42.15 -5.25 -23.58
C ALA A 44 41.06 -5.69 -24.59
N VAL A 45 39.75 -5.42 -24.29
CA VAL A 45 38.63 -5.84 -25.17
C VAL A 45 37.84 -4.61 -25.64
N ALA A 46 38.51 -3.62 -26.20
CA ALA A 46 37.84 -2.52 -26.88
C ALA A 46 38.38 -2.40 -28.32
N SER A 47 38.03 -3.35 -29.17
CA SER A 47 38.07 -3.17 -30.62
C SER A 47 36.62 -3.03 -31.11
N PRO A 48 36.24 -1.94 -31.80
CA PRO A 48 34.82 -1.77 -32.20
C PRO A 48 34.54 -2.78 -33.32
N ALA A 49 33.67 -3.76 -32.97
CA ALA A 49 33.02 -4.56 -34.00
C ALA A 49 31.96 -3.69 -34.71
N PRO A 50 31.72 -3.91 -36.02
CA PRO A 50 30.72 -3.14 -36.76
C PRO A 50 29.38 -3.28 -36.12
N VAL A 51 28.74 -2.13 -35.83
CA VAL A 51 27.39 -2.03 -35.30
C VAL A 51 26.45 -2.69 -36.30
N ALA A 52 26.03 -3.92 -36.04
CA ALA A 52 24.84 -4.45 -36.66
C ALA A 52 23.67 -3.60 -36.12
N THR A 53 23.09 -2.80 -37.02
CA THR A 53 21.82 -2.12 -36.74
C THR A 53 20.78 -3.21 -36.51
N SER A 54 20.62 -3.62 -35.26
CA SER A 54 19.45 -4.41 -34.86
C SER A 54 18.23 -3.52 -35.13
N ALA A 55 17.31 -4.01 -35.96
CA ALA A 55 15.97 -3.44 -36.04
C ALA A 55 15.44 -3.25 -34.61
N PRO A 56 14.79 -2.12 -34.30
CA PRO A 56 14.18 -1.96 -33.00
C PRO A 56 13.28 -3.18 -32.73
N PRO A 57 13.32 -3.79 -31.55
CA PRO A 57 12.39 -4.84 -31.22
C PRO A 57 11.00 -4.29 -31.50
N SER A 58 10.17 -5.09 -32.20
CA SER A 58 8.75 -4.81 -32.37
C SER A 58 8.17 -4.78 -30.95
N GLY A 59 8.14 -3.60 -30.32
CA GLY A 59 7.61 -3.42 -28.99
C GLY A 59 6.12 -3.76 -29.04
N THR A 60 5.72 -4.82 -28.40
CA THR A 60 4.39 -4.86 -27.81
C THR A 60 4.32 -3.64 -26.91
N SER A 61 3.51 -2.63 -27.29
CA SER A 61 3.28 -1.49 -26.40
C SER A 61 2.74 -2.06 -25.10
N ASP A 62 3.39 -1.75 -23.99
CA ASP A 62 2.92 -2.16 -22.67
C ASP A 62 1.49 -1.68 -22.48
N LEU A 63 0.65 -2.53 -21.93
CA LEU A 63 -0.76 -2.23 -21.68
C LEU A 63 -0.91 -1.31 -20.46
N LEU A 64 -0.07 -1.55 -19.43
CA LEU A 64 -0.09 -0.81 -18.17
C LEU A 64 1.14 0.11 -18.10
N PRO A 65 1.02 1.31 -17.47
CA PRO A 65 2.13 2.24 -17.31
C PRO A 65 3.19 1.70 -16.34
N HIS A 66 2.78 0.89 -15.38
CA HIS A 66 3.58 0.26 -14.34
C HIS A 66 3.05 -1.14 -14.05
N PRO A 67 3.84 -2.03 -13.43
CA PRO A 67 3.31 -3.30 -12.91
C PRO A 67 2.21 -3.05 -11.88
N LEU A 68 1.15 -3.85 -11.93
CA LEU A 68 0.03 -3.79 -10.99
C LEU A 68 0.22 -4.84 -9.90
N TYR A 69 0.31 -4.40 -8.65
CA TYR A 69 0.29 -5.27 -7.47
C TYR A 69 -1.13 -5.34 -6.91
N TYR A 70 -1.52 -6.51 -6.41
CA TYR A 70 -2.86 -6.72 -5.84
C TYR A 70 -2.87 -7.95 -4.93
N LEU A 71 -3.82 -8.01 -4.00
CA LEU A 71 -4.09 -9.22 -3.23
C LEU A 71 -5.00 -10.16 -4.02
N ASN A 72 -4.64 -11.44 -4.01
CA ASN A 72 -5.45 -12.52 -4.52
C ASN A 72 -5.21 -13.79 -3.69
N ASN A 73 -6.18 -14.71 -3.70
CA ASN A 73 -6.04 -15.97 -2.99
C ASN A 73 -5.02 -16.89 -3.69
N ASP A 74 -4.15 -17.48 -2.89
CA ASP A 74 -3.30 -18.59 -3.33
C ASP A 74 -4.09 -19.92 -3.40
N SER A 75 -3.38 -21.01 -3.69
CA SER A 75 -4.00 -22.34 -3.76
C SER A 75 -4.49 -22.88 -2.41
N ALA A 76 -4.05 -22.30 -1.29
CA ALA A 76 -4.50 -22.64 0.06
C ALA A 76 -5.66 -21.75 0.53
N GLY A 77 -6.02 -20.74 -0.26
CA GLY A 77 -7.11 -19.80 0.03
C GLY A 77 -6.69 -18.59 0.88
N PHE A 78 -5.38 -18.34 1.05
CA PHE A 78 -4.88 -17.18 1.74
C PHE A 78 -4.61 -16.02 0.77
N LEU A 79 -4.96 -14.82 1.19
CA LEU A 79 -4.63 -13.60 0.43
C LEU A 79 -3.11 -13.40 0.42
N GLN A 80 -2.54 -13.33 -0.78
CA GLN A 80 -1.13 -13.09 -1.05
C GLN A 80 -0.97 -11.94 -2.03
N VAL A 81 0.17 -11.27 -2.02
CA VAL A 81 0.50 -10.24 -3.01
C VAL A 81 0.86 -10.92 -4.33
N HIS A 82 0.20 -10.50 -5.38
CA HIS A 82 0.50 -10.86 -6.77
C HIS A 82 0.91 -9.61 -7.54
N ARG A 83 1.73 -9.80 -8.57
CA ARG A 83 2.16 -8.77 -9.51
C ARG A 83 1.73 -9.15 -10.92
N LEU A 84 0.99 -8.27 -11.59
CA LEU A 84 0.70 -8.33 -13.02
C LEU A 84 1.69 -7.43 -13.74
N GLU A 85 2.41 -7.98 -14.71
CA GLU A 85 3.37 -7.22 -15.50
C GLU A 85 2.69 -6.20 -16.43
N MET A 86 3.47 -5.26 -16.95
CA MET A 86 2.97 -4.21 -17.84
C MET A 86 2.33 -4.73 -19.12
N ASP A 87 2.61 -5.98 -19.52
CA ASP A 87 1.94 -6.65 -20.65
C ASP A 87 0.45 -6.96 -20.40
N GLY A 88 -0.02 -6.80 -19.14
CA GLY A 88 -1.39 -7.09 -18.72
C GLY A 88 -1.76 -8.57 -18.75
N LYS A 89 -0.79 -9.49 -18.74
CA LYS A 89 -1.01 -10.95 -18.88
C LYS A 89 -0.16 -11.79 -17.94
N THR A 90 1.11 -11.44 -17.79
CA THR A 90 2.05 -12.20 -16.96
C THR A 90 1.81 -11.89 -15.51
N VAL A 91 1.44 -12.90 -14.71
CA VAL A 91 1.19 -12.77 -13.26
C VAL A 91 2.20 -13.58 -12.49
N GLN A 92 2.76 -12.98 -11.44
CA GLN A 92 3.65 -13.62 -10.48
C GLN A 92 3.09 -13.46 -9.06
N GLN A 93 3.07 -14.52 -8.26
CA GLN A 93 2.86 -14.43 -6.81
C GLN A 93 4.16 -13.97 -6.15
N ILE A 94 4.07 -12.97 -5.26
CA ILE A 94 5.22 -12.32 -4.62
C ILE A 94 5.39 -12.78 -3.17
N THR A 95 4.29 -12.99 -2.43
CA THR A 95 4.33 -13.45 -1.04
C THR A 95 3.82 -14.88 -0.90
N PHE A 96 4.34 -15.63 0.10
CA PHE A 96 4.02 -17.04 0.33
C PHE A 96 3.85 -17.28 1.83
N GLU A 97 2.95 -16.53 2.47
CA GLU A 97 2.72 -16.61 3.90
C GLU A 97 1.76 -17.76 4.25
N PRO A 98 1.91 -18.36 5.45
CA PRO A 98 1.00 -19.42 5.92
C PRO A 98 -0.37 -18.89 6.40
N GLY A 99 -0.65 -17.62 6.17
CA GLY A 99 -1.88 -16.89 6.47
C GLY A 99 -2.06 -15.73 5.52
N ASN A 100 -3.10 -14.93 5.73
CA ASN A 100 -3.36 -13.78 4.88
C ASN A 100 -2.27 -12.71 5.03
N VAL A 101 -1.90 -12.09 3.92
CA VAL A 101 -1.36 -10.73 3.92
C VAL A 101 -2.53 -9.80 4.26
N GLU A 102 -2.37 -8.99 5.32
CA GLU A 102 -3.41 -8.10 5.82
C GLU A 102 -3.36 -6.72 5.18
N THR A 103 -2.16 -6.16 5.07
CA THR A 103 -1.88 -4.91 4.36
C THR A 103 -0.51 -4.99 3.70
N TYR A 104 -0.31 -4.24 2.65
CA TYR A 104 0.98 -4.12 1.99
C TYR A 104 1.14 -2.76 1.31
N ASP A 105 2.38 -2.42 0.99
CA ASP A 105 2.72 -1.31 0.12
C ASP A 105 3.96 -1.66 -0.71
N VAL A 106 4.12 -1.00 -1.85
CA VAL A 106 5.15 -1.27 -2.84
C VAL A 106 6.17 -0.14 -2.86
N SER A 107 7.44 -0.48 -2.79
CA SER A 107 8.53 0.49 -2.91
C SER A 107 8.46 1.19 -4.28
N PRO A 108 8.38 2.52 -4.31
CA PRO A 108 8.32 3.28 -5.56
C PRO A 108 9.67 3.33 -6.29
N VAL A 109 10.73 2.75 -5.71
CA VAL A 109 12.09 2.80 -6.25
C VAL A 109 12.48 1.49 -6.95
N ASP A 110 12.17 0.35 -6.34
CA ASP A 110 12.63 -0.95 -6.79
C ASP A 110 11.54 -2.04 -6.85
N GLY A 111 10.31 -1.74 -6.39
CA GLY A 111 9.20 -2.68 -6.41
C GLY A 111 9.22 -3.72 -5.29
N SER A 112 10.13 -3.62 -4.32
CA SER A 112 10.10 -4.44 -3.11
C SER A 112 8.79 -4.23 -2.35
N VAL A 113 8.29 -5.28 -1.69
CA VAL A 113 6.99 -5.25 -1.02
C VAL A 113 7.17 -5.32 0.49
N ALA A 114 6.74 -4.27 1.19
CA ALA A 114 6.55 -4.30 2.64
C ALA A 114 5.11 -4.71 2.94
N TYR A 115 4.92 -5.65 3.85
CA TYR A 115 3.59 -6.19 4.14
C TYR A 115 3.46 -6.69 5.58
N THR A 116 2.21 -6.85 6.01
CA THR A 116 1.91 -7.46 7.31
C THR A 116 1.21 -8.80 7.12
N SER A 117 1.65 -9.78 7.90
CA SER A 117 1.03 -11.09 8.03
C SER A 117 1.34 -11.65 9.41
N ASN A 118 0.36 -12.32 10.02
CA ASN A 118 0.53 -12.96 11.33
C ASN A 118 1.16 -12.05 12.41
N ASN A 119 0.70 -10.80 12.47
CA ASN A 119 1.19 -9.75 13.37
C ASN A 119 2.68 -9.41 13.22
N GLN A 120 3.21 -9.53 12.02
CA GLN A 120 4.60 -9.24 11.69
C GLN A 120 4.66 -8.20 10.56
N LEU A 121 5.67 -7.33 10.59
CA LEU A 121 6.06 -6.52 9.44
C LEU A 121 7.18 -7.25 8.70
N LEU A 122 6.99 -7.46 7.43
CA LEU A 122 7.82 -8.28 6.56
C LEU A 122 8.20 -7.48 5.31
N LEU A 123 9.31 -7.89 4.68
CA LEU A 123 9.79 -7.33 3.43
C LEU A 123 10.21 -8.48 2.51
N VAL A 124 9.90 -8.35 1.21
CA VAL A 124 10.44 -9.21 0.14
C VAL A 124 10.90 -8.36 -1.02
N GLU A 125 11.86 -8.87 -1.78
CA GLU A 125 12.28 -8.25 -3.04
C GLU A 125 11.16 -8.33 -4.11
N VAL A 126 11.33 -7.57 -5.18
CA VAL A 126 10.39 -7.43 -6.30
C VAL A 126 9.99 -8.77 -6.95
N ASP A 127 10.85 -9.79 -6.87
CA ASP A 127 10.62 -11.14 -7.38
C ASP A 127 10.11 -12.13 -6.32
N GLY A 128 9.86 -11.67 -5.08
CA GLY A 128 9.42 -12.48 -3.95
C GLY A 128 10.56 -13.20 -3.21
N SER A 129 11.81 -12.96 -3.58
CA SER A 129 12.98 -13.50 -2.87
C SER A 129 13.31 -12.70 -1.61
N ASP A 130 14.30 -13.18 -0.85
CA ASP A 130 14.92 -12.49 0.29
C ASP A 130 13.92 -11.99 1.35
N ARG A 131 12.96 -12.85 1.72
CA ARG A 131 11.99 -12.55 2.78
C ARG A 131 12.67 -12.21 4.10
N LEU A 132 12.45 -11.01 4.60
CA LEU A 132 12.99 -10.48 5.84
C LEU A 132 11.88 -10.20 6.86
N LEU A 133 12.11 -10.58 8.12
CA LEU A 133 11.29 -10.15 9.25
C LEU A 133 11.85 -8.82 9.77
N LEU A 134 11.09 -7.74 9.65
CA LEU A 134 11.49 -6.42 10.11
C LEU A 134 11.03 -6.16 11.55
N VAL A 135 9.78 -6.52 11.87
CA VAL A 135 9.18 -6.36 13.20
C VAL A 135 8.36 -7.60 13.55
N ASP A 136 8.57 -8.15 14.72
CA ASP A 136 7.75 -9.21 15.30
C ASP A 136 6.87 -8.62 16.41
N GLY A 137 5.57 -8.52 16.16
CA GLY A 137 4.58 -8.08 17.13
C GLY A 137 4.22 -9.15 18.16
N GLY A 138 4.68 -10.37 17.95
CA GLY A 138 4.33 -11.52 18.80
C GLY A 138 2.89 -12.00 18.60
N PRO A 139 2.38 -12.86 19.49
CA PRO A 139 1.01 -13.33 19.43
C PRO A 139 0.02 -12.18 19.53
N LEU A 140 -1.03 -12.18 18.67
CA LEU A 140 -2.10 -11.22 18.79
C LEU A 140 -2.78 -11.35 20.15
N ALA A 141 -2.82 -10.25 20.89
CA ALA A 141 -3.54 -10.20 22.13
C ALA A 141 -5.04 -10.31 21.86
N SER A 142 -5.72 -11.10 22.67
CA SER A 142 -7.20 -11.23 22.63
C SER A 142 -7.90 -10.33 23.67
N ASP A 143 -7.13 -9.51 24.37
CA ASP A 143 -7.55 -8.65 25.46
C ASP A 143 -7.39 -7.16 25.11
N GLU A 144 -7.42 -6.33 26.11
CA GLU A 144 -7.31 -4.87 26.07
C GLU A 144 -6.04 -4.36 25.35
N SER A 145 -4.99 -5.18 25.28
CA SER A 145 -3.74 -4.81 24.62
C SER A 145 -3.77 -4.96 23.10
N TYR A 146 -4.84 -5.51 22.51
CA TYR A 146 -4.95 -5.68 21.05
C TYR A 146 -4.67 -4.40 20.25
N ALA A 147 -5.24 -3.27 20.70
CA ALA A 147 -5.05 -1.99 20.03
C ALA A 147 -3.61 -1.44 20.05
N THR A 148 -2.76 -1.96 20.95
CA THR A 148 -1.36 -1.54 21.10
C THR A 148 -0.35 -2.59 20.64
N SER A 149 -0.79 -3.84 20.45
CA SER A 149 0.06 -4.98 20.10
C SER A 149 -0.05 -5.40 18.64
N ARG A 150 -0.98 -4.81 17.86
CA ARG A 150 -1.15 -5.15 16.45
C ARG A 150 -0.17 -4.37 15.57
N VAL A 151 0.58 -5.09 14.75
CA VAL A 151 1.34 -4.53 13.63
C VAL A 151 0.40 -4.41 12.43
N GLY A 152 0.31 -3.23 11.84
CA GLY A 152 -0.59 -3.03 10.70
C GLY A 152 -0.32 -1.74 9.95
N ASN A 153 -0.98 -1.59 8.83
CA ASN A 153 -0.89 -0.46 7.91
C ASN A 153 0.55 -0.07 7.58
N VAL A 154 0.93 -0.20 6.36
CA VAL A 154 2.28 0.11 5.89
C VAL A 154 2.24 1.19 4.82
N ALA A 155 3.25 2.04 4.78
CA ALA A 155 3.45 3.02 3.73
C ALA A 155 4.94 3.23 3.46
N TRP A 156 5.35 3.13 2.19
CA TRP A 156 6.71 3.40 1.75
C TRP A 156 6.97 4.89 1.58
N SER A 157 8.15 5.35 2.03
CA SER A 157 8.61 6.68 1.67
C SER A 157 8.95 6.77 0.18
N PRO A 158 8.74 7.92 -0.48
CA PRO A 158 9.01 8.07 -1.90
C PRO A 158 10.47 7.84 -2.31
N ASP A 159 11.40 7.99 -1.37
CA ASP A 159 12.84 7.72 -1.60
C ASP A 159 13.23 6.23 -1.37
N GLY A 160 12.27 5.38 -1.01
CA GLY A 160 12.48 3.95 -0.79
C GLY A 160 13.33 3.60 0.44
N LYS A 161 13.54 4.52 1.40
CA LYS A 161 14.44 4.30 2.54
C LYS A 161 13.76 4.03 3.87
N THR A 162 12.48 4.35 3.96
CA THR A 162 11.74 4.27 5.21
C THR A 162 10.37 3.62 4.98
N ILE A 163 9.99 2.75 5.91
CA ILE A 163 8.64 2.19 5.96
C ILE A 163 7.95 2.77 7.19
N ALA A 164 6.83 3.49 6.98
CA ALA A 164 5.93 3.87 8.06
C ALA A 164 4.99 2.70 8.36
N PHE A 165 4.73 2.42 9.63
CA PHE A 165 3.82 1.34 10.04
C PHE A 165 3.15 1.64 11.39
N GLY A 166 2.00 0.99 11.63
CA GLY A 166 1.29 1.03 12.90
C GLY A 166 1.78 -0.07 13.84
N TYR A 167 2.23 0.30 15.07
CA TYR A 167 2.49 -0.65 16.16
C TYR A 167 2.49 0.07 17.51
N GLY A 168 1.36 0.02 18.20
CA GLY A 168 1.15 0.83 19.39
C GLY A 168 1.26 2.32 19.14
N GLY A 169 1.08 2.75 17.89
CA GLY A 169 1.23 4.11 17.39
C GLY A 169 1.89 4.15 16.02
N LEU A 170 2.26 5.35 15.56
CA LEU A 170 2.97 5.54 14.30
C LEU A 170 4.47 5.33 14.52
N ASN A 171 5.05 4.45 13.72
CA ASN A 171 6.48 4.12 13.74
C ASN A 171 7.08 4.27 12.34
N PHE A 172 8.39 4.55 12.30
CA PHE A 172 9.22 4.52 11.11
C PHE A 172 10.33 3.48 11.25
N TYR A 173 10.47 2.61 10.25
CA TYR A 173 11.58 1.67 10.11
C TYR A 173 12.56 2.21 9.06
N ALA A 174 13.80 2.47 9.44
CA ALA A 174 14.85 2.90 8.53
C ALA A 174 15.58 1.67 7.98
N LEU A 175 15.55 1.47 6.65
CA LEU A 175 16.08 0.25 6.01
C LEU A 175 17.60 0.12 6.10
N ASP A 176 18.33 1.24 6.08
CA ASP A 176 19.78 1.25 6.11
C ASP A 176 20.38 0.85 7.47
N THR A 177 19.65 1.12 8.55
CA THR A 177 20.11 0.90 9.93
C THR A 177 19.32 -0.17 10.68
N GLY A 178 18.13 -0.53 10.20
CA GLY A 178 17.17 -1.35 10.94
C GLY A 178 16.57 -0.66 12.16
N ALA A 179 16.75 0.66 12.27
CA ALA A 179 16.27 1.42 13.43
C ALA A 179 14.76 1.66 13.34
N ILE A 180 14.07 1.46 14.47
CA ILE A 180 12.65 1.79 14.63
C ILE A 180 12.54 3.05 15.47
N ASN A 181 11.80 4.03 14.97
CA ASN A 181 11.50 5.27 15.66
C ASN A 181 9.98 5.43 15.81
N LYS A 182 9.46 5.30 17.03
CA LYS A 182 8.06 5.61 17.34
C LYS A 182 7.89 7.12 17.49
N VAL A 183 7.06 7.72 16.67
CA VAL A 183 6.86 9.18 16.62
C VAL A 183 5.53 9.65 17.22
N LEU A 184 4.51 8.79 17.18
CA LEU A 184 3.24 9.01 17.87
C LEU A 184 2.87 7.72 18.62
N GLU A 185 2.41 7.86 19.86
CA GLU A 185 1.97 6.74 20.68
C GLU A 185 0.46 6.72 20.79
N ASN A 186 -0.15 5.53 20.62
CA ASN A 186 -1.58 5.35 20.79
C ASN A 186 -2.01 5.74 22.20
N GLN A 187 -3.11 6.46 22.28
CA GLN A 187 -3.71 6.86 23.56
C GLN A 187 -4.81 5.87 23.94
N VAL A 188 -4.61 5.20 25.06
CA VAL A 188 -5.54 4.22 25.58
C VAL A 188 -6.00 4.63 26.97
N ASP A 189 -7.29 4.77 27.17
CA ASP A 189 -7.89 4.96 28.49
C ASP A 189 -8.08 3.59 29.16
N THR A 190 -7.34 3.35 30.22
CA THR A 190 -7.45 2.11 31.01
C THR A 190 -8.34 2.33 32.22
N THR A 191 -9.57 1.82 32.17
CA THR A 191 -10.42 1.63 33.34
C THR A 191 -10.32 0.15 33.75
N PRO A 192 -10.36 -0.22 35.03
CA PRO A 192 -10.28 -1.63 35.42
C PRO A 192 -11.29 -2.50 34.64
N GLY A 193 -10.76 -3.39 33.78
CA GLY A 193 -11.52 -4.34 32.96
C GLY A 193 -11.88 -3.86 31.55
N ILE A 194 -11.56 -2.61 31.14
CA ILE A 194 -11.84 -2.10 29.81
C ILE A 194 -10.71 -1.17 29.38
N ALA A 195 -9.96 -1.50 28.31
CA ALA A 195 -9.11 -0.55 27.60
C ALA A 195 -9.86 -0.03 26.38
N VAL A 196 -10.04 1.28 26.30
CA VAL A 196 -10.67 1.93 25.16
C VAL A 196 -9.60 2.72 24.40
N LEU A 197 -9.42 2.45 23.12
CA LEU A 197 -8.57 3.24 22.26
C LEU A 197 -9.17 4.63 22.13
N ARG A 198 -8.51 5.63 22.72
CA ARG A 198 -8.89 7.03 22.61
C ARG A 198 -8.40 7.64 21.31
N GLU A 199 -7.15 7.39 20.95
CA GLU A 199 -6.57 7.74 19.67
C GLU A 199 -5.55 6.68 19.24
N GLY A 200 -5.71 6.13 18.04
CA GLY A 200 -4.75 5.24 17.41
C GLY A 200 -4.19 5.88 16.14
N TYR A 201 -2.88 5.81 15.96
CA TYR A 201 -2.21 6.44 14.83
C TYR A 201 -1.67 5.39 13.87
N SER A 202 -2.08 5.48 12.60
CA SER A 202 -1.61 4.59 11.54
C SER A 202 -1.27 5.37 10.28
N PRO A 203 -0.24 4.96 9.53
CA PRO A 203 0.08 5.57 8.25
C PRO A 203 -1.00 5.26 7.21
N LYS A 204 -1.19 6.18 6.28
CA LYS A 204 -2.01 5.96 5.09
C LYS A 204 -1.15 6.05 3.83
N GLU A 205 -0.54 7.20 3.57
CA GLU A 205 0.18 7.44 2.32
C GLU A 205 1.12 8.65 2.45
N TYR A 206 2.35 8.54 1.96
CA TYR A 206 3.26 9.68 1.86
C TYR A 206 2.83 10.65 0.77
N ALA A 207 3.04 11.95 1.00
CA ALA A 207 3.01 12.92 -0.09
C ALA A 207 4.12 12.61 -1.09
N PRO A 208 3.94 12.88 -2.41
CA PRO A 208 4.93 12.58 -3.44
C PRO A 208 6.30 13.21 -3.20
N ASP A 209 6.34 14.37 -2.55
CA ASP A 209 7.59 15.07 -2.20
C ASP A 209 8.30 14.51 -0.95
N GLY A 210 7.71 13.52 -0.27
CA GLY A 210 8.23 12.91 0.95
C GLY A 210 8.25 13.81 2.18
N SER A 211 7.70 15.03 2.10
CA SER A 211 7.74 16.00 3.20
C SER A 211 6.79 15.68 4.35
N LYS A 212 5.72 14.96 4.05
CA LYS A 212 4.63 14.65 4.98
C LYS A 212 3.98 13.29 4.68
N LEU A 213 3.32 12.77 5.67
CA LEU A 213 2.57 11.53 5.63
C LEU A 213 1.11 11.83 5.99
N LEU A 214 0.17 11.41 5.15
CA LEU A 214 -1.22 11.32 5.55
C LEU A 214 -1.36 10.15 6.53
N ILE A 215 -1.97 10.41 7.67
CA ILE A 215 -2.22 9.40 8.69
C ILE A 215 -3.71 9.33 9.01
N ASN A 216 -4.14 8.18 9.48
CA ASN A 216 -5.44 8.00 10.10
C ASN A 216 -5.29 8.08 11.62
N ILE A 217 -6.10 8.92 12.26
CA ILE A 217 -6.30 8.93 13.71
C ILE A 217 -7.60 8.18 13.97
N GLY A 218 -7.48 6.92 14.39
CA GLY A 218 -8.62 6.07 14.70
C GLY A 218 -9.13 6.32 16.12
N TYR A 219 -10.44 6.32 16.29
CA TYR A 219 -11.16 6.36 17.57
C TYR A 219 -11.97 5.09 17.75
N TYR A 220 -12.60 4.94 18.90
CA TYR A 220 -13.46 3.77 19.17
C TYR A 220 -14.58 3.60 18.13
N GLU A 221 -15.18 4.69 17.65
CA GLU A 221 -16.31 4.67 16.69
C GLU A 221 -16.01 5.47 15.42
N GLY A 222 -14.77 5.46 14.91
CA GLY A 222 -14.45 6.17 13.69
C GLY A 222 -13.00 6.55 13.57
N GLY A 223 -12.73 7.53 12.71
CA GLY A 223 -11.37 8.04 12.50
C GLY A 223 -11.39 9.33 11.70
N VAL A 224 -10.28 10.03 11.69
CA VAL A 224 -10.08 11.24 10.89
C VAL A 224 -8.70 11.23 10.27
N TYR A 225 -8.56 11.88 9.12
CA TYR A 225 -7.25 12.11 8.52
C TYR A 225 -6.53 13.29 9.18
N ALA A 226 -5.21 13.16 9.26
CA ALA A 226 -4.31 14.21 9.71
C ALA A 226 -3.02 14.17 8.91
N LEU A 227 -2.28 15.27 8.92
CA LEU A 227 -0.99 15.39 8.25
C LEU A 227 0.13 15.32 9.29
N TYR A 228 1.04 14.37 9.12
CA TYR A 228 2.26 14.30 9.91
C TYR A 228 3.44 14.81 9.08
N TYR A 229 4.01 15.94 9.49
CA TYR A 229 5.18 16.53 8.86
C TYR A 229 6.46 15.90 9.40
N LEU A 230 7.27 15.31 8.52
CA LEU A 230 8.53 14.68 8.91
C LEU A 230 9.55 15.71 9.42
N SER A 231 9.57 16.90 8.79
CA SER A 231 10.36 18.04 9.28
C SER A 231 9.72 18.60 10.54
N GLY A 232 10.40 18.43 11.67
CA GLY A 232 9.95 18.94 12.97
C GLY A 232 8.96 18.05 13.71
N ASN A 233 8.63 16.85 13.21
CA ASN A 233 7.73 15.88 13.85
C ASN A 233 6.40 16.53 14.27
N THR A 234 5.75 17.23 13.35
CA THR A 234 4.55 18.03 13.65
C THR A 234 3.30 17.34 13.13
N LEU A 235 2.33 17.11 14.01
CA LEU A 235 1.01 16.63 13.67
C LEU A 235 0.05 17.80 13.45
N ILE A 236 -0.51 17.91 12.25
CA ILE A 236 -1.57 18.87 11.92
C ILE A 236 -2.86 18.11 11.75
N ARG A 237 -3.83 18.34 12.64
CA ARG A 237 -5.16 17.73 12.60
C ARG A 237 -6.04 18.53 11.66
N SER A 238 -6.86 17.85 10.86
CA SER A 238 -8.00 18.47 10.19
C SER A 238 -8.99 18.98 11.26
N GLY A 239 -9.50 20.18 11.07
CA GLY A 239 -10.40 20.84 12.05
C GLY A 239 -11.78 20.16 12.16
N GLU A 240 -12.82 20.94 12.50
CA GLU A 240 -14.19 20.47 12.73
C GLU A 240 -14.82 19.75 11.52
N ASN A 241 -14.37 20.03 10.30
CA ASN A 241 -14.79 19.34 9.06
C ASN A 241 -13.83 18.17 8.74
N ALA A 242 -13.42 17.44 9.75
CA ALA A 242 -12.46 16.36 9.60
C ALA A 242 -12.98 15.27 8.65
N VAL A 243 -12.18 14.93 7.64
CA VAL A 243 -12.47 13.79 6.76
C VAL A 243 -12.26 12.50 7.52
N THR A 244 -13.29 11.70 7.59
CA THR A 244 -13.33 10.51 8.45
C THR A 244 -12.98 9.22 7.70
N CYS A 245 -12.96 9.24 6.40
CA CYS A 245 -12.51 8.16 5.50
C CYS A 245 -12.31 8.81 4.11
N CYS A 246 -11.98 8.20 3.18
CA CYS A 246 -11.75 6.90 2.69
C CYS A 246 -10.61 6.90 1.68
N GLU A 247 -10.90 6.68 0.41
CA GLU A 247 -9.89 6.67 -0.64
C GLU A 247 -9.68 8.07 -1.20
N GLY A 248 -8.49 8.30 -1.68
CA GLY A 248 -8.15 9.59 -2.27
C GLY A 248 -6.77 9.57 -2.89
N SER A 249 -6.30 10.71 -3.31
CA SER A 249 -4.96 10.89 -3.85
C SER A 249 -4.35 12.24 -3.53
N TRP A 250 -3.03 12.28 -3.45
CA TRP A 250 -2.28 13.52 -3.41
C TRP A 250 -2.33 14.24 -4.76
N THR A 251 -2.30 15.57 -4.72
CA THR A 251 -1.91 16.33 -5.91
C THR A 251 -0.46 15.97 -6.29
N PRO A 252 -0.10 16.02 -7.59
CA PRO A 252 1.26 15.65 -8.03
C PRO A 252 2.38 16.44 -7.34
N ASP A 253 2.11 17.68 -6.91
CA ASP A 253 3.04 18.53 -6.16
C ASP A 253 3.00 18.32 -4.63
N GLY A 254 2.14 17.41 -4.15
CA GLY A 254 1.97 17.14 -2.72
C GLY A 254 1.34 18.29 -1.92
N SER A 255 0.79 19.32 -2.56
CA SER A 255 0.26 20.50 -1.86
C SER A 255 -1.10 20.25 -1.20
N ALA A 256 -1.87 19.27 -1.68
CA ALA A 256 -3.16 18.90 -1.12
C ALA A 256 -3.46 17.41 -1.34
N TYR A 257 -4.39 16.88 -0.55
CA TYR A 257 -4.95 15.55 -0.70
C TYR A 257 -6.45 15.65 -1.00
N TYR A 258 -6.90 15.05 -2.09
CA TYR A 258 -8.31 14.89 -2.37
C TYR A 258 -8.80 13.60 -1.72
N ALA A 259 -9.87 13.67 -0.93
CA ALA A 259 -10.51 12.53 -0.27
C ALA A 259 -11.99 12.48 -0.63
N ALA A 260 -12.55 11.27 -0.72
CA ALA A 260 -13.94 11.07 -1.07
C ALA A 260 -14.56 9.90 -0.30
N SER A 261 -15.87 9.95 -0.07
CA SER A 261 -16.65 8.88 0.53
C SER A 261 -17.85 8.50 -0.34
N PRO A 262 -17.95 7.24 -0.79
CA PRO A 262 -19.14 6.73 -1.47
C PRO A 262 -20.15 6.11 -0.50
N TYR A 263 -19.96 6.26 0.83
CA TYR A 263 -20.77 5.58 1.84
C TYR A 263 -21.63 6.57 2.62
N LEU A 264 -22.85 6.15 2.94
CA LEU A 264 -23.69 6.79 3.95
C LEU A 264 -23.84 5.87 5.15
N GLY A 265 -23.54 6.39 6.32
CA GLY A 265 -23.64 5.66 7.57
C GLY A 265 -23.26 6.57 8.74
N MET A 266 -22.29 6.14 9.54
CA MET A 266 -21.66 7.01 10.55
C MET A 266 -20.78 8.10 9.91
N ILE A 267 -20.58 8.03 8.60
CA ILE A 267 -19.80 8.95 7.78
C ILE A 267 -20.71 9.48 6.70
N SER A 268 -20.70 10.79 6.46
CA SER A 268 -21.39 11.40 5.33
C SER A 268 -20.65 11.12 4.03
N PRO A 269 -21.34 10.87 2.91
CA PRO A 269 -20.71 10.85 1.60
C PRO A 269 -20.22 12.26 1.24
N GLY A 270 -19.29 12.35 0.30
CA GLY A 270 -18.80 13.66 -0.15
C GLY A 270 -17.44 13.62 -0.83
N LEU A 271 -16.97 14.82 -1.16
CA LEU A 271 -15.64 15.07 -1.72
C LEU A 271 -15.00 16.24 -1.00
N TRP A 272 -13.76 16.07 -0.58
CA TRP A 272 -13.02 17.07 0.19
C TRP A 272 -11.61 17.27 -0.37
N ARG A 273 -11.04 18.45 -0.09
CA ARG A 273 -9.63 18.74 -0.29
C ARG A 273 -8.98 19.10 1.04
N ILE A 274 -7.99 18.33 1.47
CA ILE A 274 -7.18 18.56 2.64
C ILE A 274 -5.93 19.33 2.21
N ASN A 275 -5.82 20.58 2.61
CA ASN A 275 -4.70 21.45 2.27
C ASN A 275 -3.49 21.16 3.19
N ALA A 276 -2.30 21.63 2.79
CA ALA A 276 -1.07 21.43 3.55
C ALA A 276 -1.12 21.98 4.98
N ASP A 277 -1.91 23.00 5.25
CA ASP A 277 -2.13 23.56 6.60
C ASP A 277 -3.16 22.78 7.43
N GLY A 278 -3.68 21.65 6.91
CA GLY A 278 -4.70 20.85 7.54
C GLY A 278 -6.13 21.37 7.38
N LYS A 279 -6.31 22.53 6.72
CA LYS A 279 -7.65 23.04 6.43
C LYS A 279 -8.33 22.11 5.41
N VAL A 280 -9.59 21.77 5.68
CA VAL A 280 -10.43 20.98 4.79
C VAL A 280 -11.40 21.89 4.07
N ASP A 281 -11.39 21.83 2.75
CA ASP A 281 -12.40 22.45 1.89
C ASP A 281 -13.38 21.36 1.44
N THR A 282 -14.66 21.50 1.79
CA THR A 282 -15.72 20.61 1.31
C THR A 282 -16.09 21.02 -0.12
N LEU A 283 -15.89 20.12 -1.07
CA LEU A 283 -16.16 20.35 -2.49
C LEU A 283 -17.55 19.85 -2.89
N LEU A 284 -17.93 18.66 -2.41
CA LEU A 284 -19.27 18.10 -2.53
C LEU A 284 -19.73 17.70 -1.12
N ASP A 285 -20.87 18.25 -0.72
CA ASP A 285 -21.45 18.03 0.61
C ASP A 285 -22.59 17.02 0.50
N GLY A 286 -22.46 15.89 1.19
CA GLY A 286 -23.48 14.85 1.26
C GLY A 286 -24.35 14.91 2.52
N GLU A 287 -24.41 16.04 3.24
CA GLU A 287 -25.17 16.19 4.45
C GLU A 287 -26.61 16.68 4.21
N PHE A 288 -27.52 16.20 5.06
CA PHE A 288 -28.91 16.68 5.10
C PHE A 288 -28.99 18.13 5.61
N PRO A 289 -29.94 18.92 5.08
CA PRO A 289 -31.10 18.57 4.22
C PRO A 289 -30.85 18.66 2.71
N GLY A 290 -29.59 18.74 2.25
CA GLY A 290 -29.24 18.77 0.85
C GLY A 290 -29.33 17.40 0.14
N PRO A 291 -29.00 17.34 -1.17
CA PRO A 291 -28.80 16.08 -1.84
C PRO A 291 -27.60 15.35 -1.25
N LEU A 292 -27.63 14.02 -1.27
CA LEU A 292 -26.48 13.21 -0.88
C LEU A 292 -25.52 13.10 -2.07
N GLU A 293 -24.32 13.63 -1.92
CA GLU A 293 -23.29 13.64 -2.95
C GLU A 293 -22.30 12.50 -2.64
N PHE A 294 -22.40 11.38 -3.36
CA PHE A 294 -21.50 10.24 -3.25
C PHE A 294 -20.30 10.45 -4.18
N ALA A 295 -19.11 10.32 -3.66
CA ALA A 295 -17.90 10.42 -4.45
C ALA A 295 -16.88 9.33 -4.06
N GLN A 296 -16.05 8.89 -5.02
CA GLN A 296 -15.02 7.87 -4.78
C GLN A 296 -13.78 8.14 -5.64
N ALA A 297 -12.60 7.82 -5.07
CA ALA A 297 -11.31 7.79 -5.73
C ALA A 297 -10.98 9.03 -6.59
N PRO A 298 -10.94 10.24 -6.03
CA PRO A 298 -10.56 11.42 -6.78
C PRO A 298 -9.09 11.42 -7.15
N ILE A 299 -8.75 11.86 -8.38
CA ILE A 299 -7.39 12.12 -8.84
C ILE A 299 -7.34 13.42 -9.65
N LEU A 300 -6.30 14.22 -9.42
CA LEU A 300 -6.01 15.39 -10.26
C LEU A 300 -5.18 14.95 -11.46
N GLY A 301 -5.76 15.03 -12.65
CA GLY A 301 -5.06 14.71 -13.90
C GLY A 301 -4.02 15.77 -14.29
N PRO A 302 -3.07 15.41 -15.18
CA PRO A 302 -2.05 16.35 -15.67
C PRO A 302 -2.61 17.51 -16.49
N ASP A 303 -3.85 17.40 -16.95
CA ASP A 303 -4.61 18.46 -17.63
C ASP A 303 -5.22 19.48 -16.65
N GLY A 304 -5.02 19.29 -15.34
CA GLY A 304 -5.58 20.13 -14.28
C GLY A 304 -7.05 19.87 -13.98
N GLN A 305 -7.64 18.83 -14.57
CA GLN A 305 -9.00 18.43 -14.29
C GLN A 305 -9.04 17.40 -13.16
N LEU A 306 -10.12 17.39 -12.39
CA LEU A 306 -10.38 16.41 -11.35
C LEU A 306 -11.22 15.26 -11.93
N TYR A 307 -10.69 14.03 -11.84
CA TYR A 307 -11.36 12.81 -12.23
C TYR A 307 -11.80 12.07 -10.98
N PHE A 308 -13.03 11.55 -10.93
CA PHE A 308 -13.56 10.82 -9.81
C PHE A 308 -14.83 10.05 -10.19
N PHE A 309 -15.35 9.25 -9.27
CA PHE A 309 -16.64 8.59 -9.44
C PHE A 309 -17.67 9.32 -8.59
N HIS A 310 -18.88 9.53 -9.14
CA HIS A 310 -19.88 10.41 -8.54
C HIS A 310 -21.31 9.96 -8.81
N TYR A 311 -22.16 10.18 -7.80
CA TYR A 311 -23.61 10.11 -7.93
C TYR A 311 -24.27 11.10 -6.96
N SER A 312 -25.32 11.79 -7.42
CA SER A 312 -26.13 12.67 -6.58
C SER A 312 -27.51 12.06 -6.36
N LEU A 313 -27.87 11.87 -5.09
CA LEU A 313 -29.17 11.34 -4.68
C LEU A 313 -30.01 12.47 -4.08
N PRO A 314 -31.08 12.92 -4.74
CA PRO A 314 -31.86 14.06 -4.27
C PRO A 314 -32.58 13.83 -2.93
N LYS A 315 -32.87 12.58 -2.58
CA LYS A 315 -33.59 12.23 -1.35
C LYS A 315 -32.96 10.98 -0.70
N ALA A 316 -32.79 11.04 0.60
CA ALA A 316 -32.23 9.93 1.36
C ALA A 316 -33.15 8.68 1.41
N GLU A 317 -34.43 8.82 1.20
CA GLU A 317 -35.37 7.70 1.18
C GLU A 317 -35.12 6.72 0.02
N ASP A 318 -34.41 7.17 -1.01
CA ASP A 318 -34.07 6.38 -2.20
C ASP A 318 -32.71 5.66 -2.09
N ILE A 319 -32.11 5.61 -0.89
CA ILE A 319 -30.80 4.99 -0.70
C ILE A 319 -30.86 3.49 -0.97
N ALA A 320 -30.04 3.04 -1.94
CA ALA A 320 -29.77 1.63 -2.17
C ALA A 320 -28.66 1.11 -1.23
N ASN A 321 -28.52 -0.20 -1.09
CA ASN A 321 -27.42 -0.82 -0.32
C ASN A 321 -26.04 -0.40 -0.86
N ARG A 322 -25.94 -0.22 -2.18
CA ARG A 322 -24.78 0.31 -2.88
C ARG A 322 -25.24 1.31 -3.93
N THR A 323 -24.64 2.48 -3.90
CA THR A 323 -24.95 3.53 -4.88
C THR A 323 -24.15 3.32 -6.15
N PRO A 324 -24.77 3.22 -7.34
CA PRO A 324 -24.04 3.19 -8.60
C PRO A 324 -23.37 4.56 -8.83
N LEU A 325 -22.16 4.55 -9.41
CA LEU A 325 -21.37 5.77 -9.59
C LEU A 325 -21.01 6.00 -11.07
N TYR A 326 -21.14 7.25 -11.54
CA TYR A 326 -20.63 7.63 -12.85
C TYR A 326 -19.16 8.01 -12.77
N MET A 327 -18.36 7.57 -13.74
CA MET A 327 -17.02 8.13 -13.95
C MET A 327 -17.18 9.54 -14.52
N VAL A 328 -16.63 10.53 -13.82
CA VAL A 328 -16.79 11.94 -14.18
C VAL A 328 -15.47 12.68 -14.23
N ARG A 329 -15.47 13.81 -14.94
CA ARG A 329 -14.40 14.80 -14.96
C ARG A 329 -15.00 16.18 -14.68
N SER A 330 -14.29 17.03 -13.95
CA SER A 330 -14.69 18.42 -13.64
C SER A 330 -13.48 19.33 -13.47
N GLU A 331 -13.71 20.62 -13.25
CA GLU A 331 -12.71 21.48 -12.62
C GLU A 331 -12.40 21.00 -11.20
N THR A 332 -11.38 21.59 -10.57
CA THR A 332 -10.86 21.15 -9.24
C THR A 332 -11.85 21.35 -8.09
N ASP A 333 -12.98 22.02 -8.31
CA ASP A 333 -14.05 22.18 -7.33
C ASP A 333 -15.06 21.00 -7.31
N GLY A 334 -14.90 20.01 -8.19
CA GLY A 334 -15.77 18.84 -8.30
C GLY A 334 -17.15 19.14 -8.94
N VAL A 335 -17.46 20.39 -9.32
CA VAL A 335 -18.78 20.86 -9.79
C VAL A 335 -18.71 21.49 -11.16
N THR A 336 -17.84 22.49 -11.32
CA THR A 336 -17.76 23.28 -12.55
C THR A 336 -17.33 22.42 -13.72
N GLY A 337 -18.07 22.49 -14.83
CA GLY A 337 -17.77 21.74 -16.04
C GLY A 337 -17.87 20.21 -15.89
N ARG A 338 -18.52 19.70 -14.83
CA ARG A 338 -18.65 18.25 -14.59
C ARG A 338 -19.36 17.57 -15.73
N THR A 339 -18.76 16.49 -16.25
CA THR A 339 -19.27 15.69 -17.35
C THR A 339 -19.07 14.20 -17.07
N ASN A 340 -20.08 13.39 -17.41
CA ASN A 340 -19.94 11.94 -17.37
C ASN A 340 -19.07 11.48 -18.54
N LEU A 341 -18.11 10.61 -18.26
CA LEU A 341 -17.23 10.00 -19.26
C LEU A 341 -17.85 8.74 -19.87
N TYR A 342 -18.81 8.12 -19.14
CA TYR A 342 -19.62 7.00 -19.60
C TYR A 342 -21.10 7.33 -19.48
N PRO A 343 -21.95 6.80 -20.40
CA PRO A 343 -23.39 7.07 -20.39
C PRO A 343 -24.10 6.38 -19.21
N GLU A 344 -23.60 5.23 -18.78
CA GLU A 344 -24.19 4.44 -17.71
C GLU A 344 -23.30 4.46 -16.47
N PRO A 345 -23.87 4.38 -15.26
CA PRO A 345 -23.09 4.28 -14.04
C PRO A 345 -22.52 2.87 -13.87
N PHE A 346 -21.49 2.78 -13.06
CA PHE A 346 -20.87 1.52 -12.63
C PHE A 346 -21.50 1.03 -11.34
N GLU A 347 -21.86 -0.24 -11.29
CA GLU A 347 -22.42 -0.90 -10.12
C GLU A 347 -21.36 -1.74 -9.40
N ASN A 348 -21.53 -1.94 -8.09
CA ASN A 348 -20.74 -2.86 -7.27
C ASN A 348 -19.21 -2.63 -7.31
N ILE A 349 -18.77 -1.39 -7.49
CA ILE A 349 -17.35 -1.04 -7.43
C ILE A 349 -16.88 -1.23 -5.98
N ASN A 350 -15.84 -2.03 -5.77
CA ASN A 350 -15.18 -2.14 -4.47
C ASN A 350 -13.92 -1.29 -4.39
N GLU A 351 -13.19 -1.16 -5.51
CA GLU A 351 -11.93 -0.45 -5.54
C GLU A 351 -11.70 0.18 -6.91
N ILE A 352 -11.01 1.31 -6.91
CA ILE A 352 -10.65 2.08 -8.10
C ILE A 352 -9.18 2.43 -8.01
N LEU A 353 -8.40 2.10 -9.03
CA LEU A 353 -7.02 2.53 -9.18
C LEU A 353 -6.86 3.29 -10.49
N TRP A 354 -6.59 4.57 -10.41
CA TRP A 354 -6.33 5.40 -11.58
C TRP A 354 -4.93 5.16 -12.16
N ALA A 355 -4.81 5.23 -13.48
CA ALA A 355 -3.52 5.46 -14.11
C ALA A 355 -2.96 6.81 -13.63
N PRO A 356 -1.62 6.96 -13.48
CA PRO A 356 -1.01 8.19 -12.97
C PRO A 356 -1.35 9.44 -13.81
N ASP A 357 -1.67 9.27 -15.08
CA ASP A 357 -2.07 10.33 -16.02
C ASP A 357 -3.58 10.47 -16.17
N ALA A 358 -4.38 9.76 -15.39
CA ALA A 358 -5.83 9.71 -15.45
C ALA A 358 -6.39 9.26 -16.83
N SER A 359 -5.60 8.61 -17.69
CA SER A 359 -6.04 8.11 -19.00
C SER A 359 -7.04 6.96 -18.89
N PHE A 360 -7.01 6.23 -17.78
CA PHE A 360 -7.96 5.15 -17.46
C PHE A 360 -8.03 4.91 -15.94
N ALA A 361 -9.05 4.16 -15.52
CA ALA A 361 -9.15 3.57 -14.19
C ALA A 361 -9.24 2.04 -14.29
N ILE A 362 -8.62 1.33 -13.33
CA ILE A 362 -8.85 -0.09 -13.09
C ILE A 362 -9.91 -0.18 -12.00
N LEU A 363 -11.01 -0.85 -12.29
CA LEU A 363 -12.11 -1.07 -11.34
C LEU A 363 -12.09 -2.54 -10.87
N ALA A 364 -12.11 -2.76 -9.56
CA ALA A 364 -12.43 -4.06 -8.99
C ALA A 364 -13.94 -4.11 -8.74
N ILE A 365 -14.66 -4.86 -9.60
CA ILE A 365 -16.12 -4.92 -9.61
C ILE A 365 -16.56 -6.26 -9.00
N ALA A 366 -17.34 -6.18 -7.92
CA ALA A 366 -17.90 -7.36 -7.26
C ALA A 366 -18.99 -8.03 -8.11
N PRO A 367 -19.07 -9.37 -8.10
CA PRO A 367 -20.12 -10.09 -8.84
C PRO A 367 -21.52 -9.92 -8.22
N LEU A 368 -21.62 -9.50 -6.96
CA LEU A 368 -22.86 -9.32 -6.23
C LEU A 368 -22.77 -8.09 -5.31
N GLU A 369 -23.89 -7.42 -5.08
CA GLU A 369 -24.00 -6.21 -4.26
C GLU A 369 -23.57 -6.38 -2.79
N ASN A 370 -23.67 -7.59 -2.25
CA ASN A 370 -23.32 -7.90 -0.85
C ASN A 370 -21.84 -8.30 -0.65
N ILE A 371 -21.01 -8.23 -1.70
CA ILE A 371 -19.56 -8.46 -1.62
C ILE A 371 -18.87 -7.11 -1.63
N PHE A 372 -18.21 -6.76 -0.52
CA PHE A 372 -17.63 -5.43 -0.29
C PHE A 372 -16.10 -5.38 -0.39
N GLN A 373 -15.46 -6.47 -0.81
CA GLN A 373 -14.01 -6.53 -0.98
C GLN A 373 -13.62 -7.25 -2.26
N GLY A 374 -12.66 -6.69 -2.98
CA GLY A 374 -12.14 -7.25 -4.22
C GLY A 374 -13.20 -7.39 -5.32
N GLY A 375 -12.78 -7.92 -6.43
CA GLY A 375 -13.65 -8.15 -7.58
C GLY A 375 -12.85 -8.41 -8.84
N LYS A 376 -13.54 -8.61 -9.95
CA LYS A 376 -12.92 -8.69 -11.28
C LYS A 376 -12.29 -7.34 -11.60
N ALA A 377 -10.99 -7.31 -11.89
CA ALA A 377 -10.31 -6.09 -12.30
C ALA A 377 -10.40 -5.89 -13.81
N GLU A 378 -10.81 -4.69 -14.22
CA GLU A 378 -11.04 -4.31 -15.61
C GLU A 378 -10.66 -2.85 -15.84
N ILE A 379 -10.00 -2.54 -16.96
CA ILE A 379 -9.64 -1.19 -17.38
C ILE A 379 -10.84 -0.50 -18.02
N TYR A 380 -11.07 0.76 -17.64
CA TYR A 380 -12.03 1.68 -18.27
C TYR A 380 -11.33 2.98 -18.64
N TYR A 381 -11.27 3.27 -19.94
CA TYR A 381 -10.55 4.42 -20.49
C TYR A 381 -11.37 5.70 -20.41
N THR A 382 -10.74 6.81 -20.04
CA THR A 382 -11.42 8.12 -19.92
C THR A 382 -11.81 8.74 -21.25
N ASP A 383 -11.27 8.26 -22.37
CA ASP A 383 -11.63 8.66 -23.74
C ASP A 383 -12.84 7.87 -24.31
N GLY A 384 -13.40 6.93 -23.54
CA GLY A 384 -14.53 6.09 -23.96
C GLY A 384 -14.13 4.89 -24.84
N SER A 385 -12.85 4.58 -24.96
CA SER A 385 -12.39 3.35 -25.62
C SER A 385 -12.96 2.11 -24.92
N PRO A 386 -13.13 0.97 -25.64
CA PRO A 386 -13.66 -0.26 -25.05
C PRO A 386 -12.87 -0.71 -23.82
N SER A 387 -13.58 -1.15 -22.78
CA SER A 387 -12.98 -1.69 -21.57
C SER A 387 -12.20 -2.98 -21.84
N MET A 388 -11.24 -3.29 -20.97
CA MET A 388 -10.37 -4.46 -21.09
C MET A 388 -10.25 -5.21 -19.76
N PRO A 389 -10.60 -6.50 -19.70
CA PRO A 389 -10.41 -7.31 -18.51
C PRO A 389 -8.91 -7.56 -18.26
N LEU A 390 -8.50 -7.49 -16.98
CA LEU A 390 -7.13 -7.77 -16.55
C LEU A 390 -7.03 -9.11 -15.81
N VAL A 391 -7.61 -9.18 -14.61
CA VAL A 391 -7.55 -10.38 -13.77
C VAL A 391 -8.92 -10.72 -13.20
N PRO A 392 -9.20 -12.01 -12.94
CA PRO A 392 -10.52 -12.44 -12.47
C PRO A 392 -10.87 -11.97 -11.06
N PHE A 393 -9.85 -11.63 -10.26
CA PHE A 393 -10.00 -11.08 -8.92
C PHE A 393 -8.78 -10.22 -8.55
N ALA A 394 -9.02 -9.06 -7.98
CA ALA A 394 -8.03 -8.20 -7.35
C ALA A 394 -8.64 -7.48 -6.14
N GLN A 395 -7.81 -7.22 -5.15
CA GLN A 395 -8.10 -6.44 -3.95
C GLN A 395 -6.86 -5.66 -3.54
N GLU A 396 -7.01 -4.47 -2.93
CA GLU A 396 -5.89 -3.64 -2.47
C GLU A 396 -4.88 -3.35 -3.58
N MET A 397 -5.36 -2.85 -4.72
CA MET A 397 -4.53 -2.60 -5.90
C MET A 397 -3.53 -1.45 -5.67
N ARG A 398 -2.28 -1.63 -6.14
CA ARG A 398 -1.19 -0.64 -6.08
C ARG A 398 -0.37 -0.64 -7.37
N TRP A 399 0.12 0.53 -7.77
CA TRP A 399 1.15 0.60 -8.80
C TRP A 399 2.52 0.28 -8.23
N GLY A 400 3.36 -0.43 -9.01
CA GLY A 400 4.79 -0.51 -8.80
C GLY A 400 5.53 0.64 -9.49
N PRO A 401 6.88 0.65 -9.43
CA PRO A 401 7.71 1.60 -10.13
C PRO A 401 7.79 1.40 -11.64
#